data_be72937c01dece5b6dd2c52cfba66342
#
_entry.id   be72937c01dece5b6dd2c52cfba66342
#
_cell.length_a   1.000
_cell.length_b   1.000
_cell.length_c   1.000
_cell.angle_alpha   90.00
_cell.angle_beta   90.00
_cell.angle_gamma   90.00
#
_symmetry.space_group_name_H-M   'P 1'
#
loop_
_entity.id
_entity.type
_entity.pdbx_description
1 polymer ?
#
loop_
_entity_poly.entity_id
_entity_poly.type
_entity_poly.pdbx_seq_one_letter_code
_entity_poly.pdbx_strand_id
1 'polypeptide(L)'
;MKKAFGRSLDDFLPLRDAENKLLHACASGTDLALSHGRPEQKTPENALRAEFVRFLALGGDESAAIHEMGVQVEGAWIEGSLNLDHCTVRRIWLGKCYFEKTLEMRNAQFQGSLHLNGSSIPGVKGDGLICHGSIFFRSGVIRDRACELRSSTIYGGLEFSGSSFLGGQKNDDALGLDRAKIYGSIFFNKNFHAVGKVCLSGVVVDGSLQISQASIECGSEPSEYLLDLKGASIAVALLFRDMILPVNGVNLEGATVKYLVDEYLAWGDGLNFGSFYFEFFQGVGLRVSASERSSWLRKQKQSESLDVSHINAQPWMNVVNALARSGLPEHAVQVGMDFESLKYFGEKKIVRPEESKSKFKGVFGRIFKRFIGLLSCVLIGYGYKPWRLLGWFVFFWFAGGSFYWYAALEKNILPSAPLVYLNNELSEECKANWVLCESMPDSHSAFSPFVYSLDVLLPVVDLDQEKNWTMKTPGMKEKFLDEIFINWSFEHLLRFMYWFQVIFGWGSGLIFVAMITGLLKRQEK
;
A
#
# COMPACT_ATOMS: atom_id res chain seq x y z
N MET A 1 23.14 53.50 25.34
CA MET A 1 22.38 53.14 24.12
C MET A 1 20.91 53.14 24.48
N LYS A 2 20.05 53.84 23.73
CA LYS A 2 18.58 53.70 23.89
C LYS A 2 18.18 52.27 23.54
N LYS A 3 17.56 51.54 24.48
CA LYS A 3 16.98 50.24 24.21
C LYS A 3 15.86 50.40 23.16
N ALA A 4 15.70 49.46 22.25
CA ALA A 4 14.57 49.45 21.32
C ALA A 4 13.26 49.34 22.11
N PHE A 5 12.16 49.95 21.59
CA PHE A 5 10.85 49.88 22.18
C PHE A 5 10.42 48.43 22.45
N GLY A 6 9.79 48.20 23.59
CA GLY A 6 9.36 46.87 24.02
C GLY A 6 10.48 46.03 24.69
N ARG A 7 11.54 46.66 25.16
CA ARG A 7 12.67 46.00 25.85
C ARG A 7 12.79 46.39 27.31
N SER A 8 11.94 47.28 27.83
CA SER A 8 11.90 47.74 29.18
C SER A 8 10.47 47.70 29.70
N LEU A 9 10.27 47.42 30.99
CA LEU A 9 8.96 47.49 31.66
C LEU A 9 8.34 48.88 31.54
N ASP A 10 9.19 49.94 31.55
CA ASP A 10 8.72 51.31 31.42
C ASP A 10 8.01 51.61 30.10
N ASP A 11 8.31 50.88 29.03
CA ASP A 11 7.66 51.02 27.73
C ASP A 11 6.17 50.63 27.77
N PHE A 12 5.76 49.88 28.82
CA PHE A 12 4.42 49.36 28.97
C PHE A 12 3.56 50.06 30.04
N LEU A 13 4.16 51.03 30.79
CA LEU A 13 3.42 51.73 31.82
C LEU A 13 2.40 52.75 31.27
N PRO A 14 1.23 52.90 31.93
CA PRO A 14 0.76 52.07 33.05
C PRO A 14 0.34 50.69 32.63
N LEU A 15 0.61 49.68 33.47
CA LEU A 15 0.17 48.30 33.25
C LEU A 15 -1.33 48.18 33.46
N ARG A 16 -1.96 47.31 32.72
CA ARG A 16 -3.36 46.89 32.93
C ARG A 16 -3.47 45.88 34.05
N ASP A 17 -4.66 45.69 34.64
CA ASP A 17 -4.86 44.73 35.73
C ASP A 17 -4.41 43.30 35.37
N ALA A 18 -4.76 42.83 34.18
CA ALA A 18 -4.34 41.52 33.69
C ALA A 18 -2.80 41.43 33.55
N GLU A 19 -2.16 42.50 33.06
CA GLU A 19 -0.71 42.58 32.90
C GLU A 19 0.04 42.60 34.24
N ASN A 20 -0.48 43.32 35.24
CA ASN A 20 0.06 43.31 36.59
C ASN A 20 0.00 41.91 37.21
N LYS A 21 -1.15 41.21 37.08
CA LYS A 21 -1.28 39.84 37.53
C LYS A 21 -0.30 38.90 36.84
N LEU A 22 -0.13 39.04 35.51
CA LEU A 22 0.81 38.25 34.74
C LEU A 22 2.25 38.50 35.18
N LEU A 23 2.63 39.77 35.40
CA LEU A 23 3.98 40.12 35.85
C LEU A 23 4.28 39.43 37.20
N HIS A 24 3.36 39.49 38.18
CA HIS A 24 3.52 38.84 39.48
C HIS A 24 3.59 37.30 39.33
N ALA A 25 2.75 36.70 38.50
CA ALA A 25 2.76 35.26 38.26
C ALA A 25 4.09 34.82 37.63
N CYS A 26 4.60 35.57 36.65
CA CYS A 26 5.90 35.30 36.02
C CYS A 26 7.07 35.44 36.98
N ALA A 27 7.02 36.39 37.91
CA ALA A 27 8.07 36.57 38.93
C ALA A 27 8.06 35.44 39.98
N SER A 28 6.87 34.93 40.37
CA SER A 28 6.72 33.85 41.33
C SER A 28 6.78 32.44 40.72
N GLY A 29 6.74 32.30 39.38
CA GLY A 29 6.71 31.03 38.69
C GLY A 29 5.38 30.27 38.82
N THR A 30 4.27 30.97 39.06
CA THR A 30 2.93 30.40 39.21
C THR A 30 2.12 30.53 37.93
N ASP A 31 1.14 29.62 37.76
CA ASP A 31 0.19 29.67 36.65
C ASP A 31 -0.84 30.79 36.90
N LEU A 32 -1.19 31.54 35.86
CA LEU A 32 -2.24 32.55 35.93
C LEU A 32 -3.44 32.14 35.10
N ALA A 33 -4.61 32.05 35.70
CA ALA A 33 -5.88 31.90 35.01
C ALA A 33 -6.64 33.26 35.02
N LEU A 34 -6.85 33.85 33.85
CA LEU A 34 -7.60 35.09 33.69
C LEU A 34 -9.10 34.82 33.45
N SER A 35 -9.45 33.65 32.91
CA SER A 35 -10.83 33.19 32.81
C SER A 35 -10.89 31.66 32.92
N HIS A 36 -12.07 31.11 33.21
CA HIS A 36 -12.29 29.66 33.33
C HIS A 36 -12.22 28.90 31.98
N GLY A 37 -12.29 29.61 30.87
CA GLY A 37 -12.25 29.06 29.52
C GLY A 37 -11.64 30.04 28.55
N ARG A 38 -11.75 29.74 27.26
CA ARG A 38 -11.37 30.69 26.23
C ARG A 38 -12.32 31.89 26.25
N PRO A 39 -11.83 33.14 26.35
CA PRO A 39 -12.68 34.33 26.44
C PRO A 39 -13.44 34.55 25.12
N GLU A 40 -14.72 34.84 25.22
CA GLU A 40 -15.59 35.20 24.11
C GLU A 40 -15.53 36.72 23.80
N GLN A 41 -15.21 37.50 24.80
CA GLN A 41 -15.12 38.97 24.70
C GLN A 41 -13.88 39.49 25.39
N LYS A 42 -13.35 40.57 24.87
CA LYS A 42 -12.25 41.33 25.47
C LYS A 42 -12.75 42.16 26.65
N THR A 43 -12.12 41.98 27.80
CA THR A 43 -12.38 42.78 28.99
C THR A 43 -11.05 43.28 29.57
N PRO A 44 -11.08 44.37 30.41
CA PRO A 44 -9.84 44.84 31.07
C PRO A 44 -9.14 43.77 31.90
N GLU A 45 -9.92 42.82 32.47
CA GLU A 45 -9.42 41.78 33.37
C GLU A 45 -8.75 40.60 32.63
N ASN A 46 -9.01 40.44 31.34
CA ASN A 46 -8.46 39.32 30.55
C ASN A 46 -7.56 39.77 29.39
N ALA A 47 -7.51 41.07 29.06
CA ALA A 47 -6.78 41.56 27.89
C ALA A 47 -5.30 41.81 28.20
N LEU A 48 -4.44 41.16 27.41
CA LEU A 48 -3.00 41.29 27.47
C LEU A 48 -2.48 41.84 26.12
N ARG A 49 -1.65 42.89 26.16
CA ARG A 49 -0.95 43.34 24.95
C ARG A 49 0.05 42.26 24.49
N ALA A 50 0.00 41.88 23.24
CA ALA A 50 0.91 40.86 22.67
C ALA A 50 2.39 41.24 22.85
N GLU A 51 2.70 42.54 22.72
CA GLU A 51 4.06 43.07 22.91
C GLU A 51 4.55 42.92 24.36
N PHE A 52 3.65 43.05 25.36
CA PHE A 52 3.96 42.81 26.76
C PHE A 52 4.21 41.31 27.03
N VAL A 53 3.37 40.43 26.47
CA VAL A 53 3.60 38.98 26.54
C VAL A 53 4.94 38.61 25.89
N ARG A 54 5.26 39.22 24.74
CA ARG A 54 6.56 39.04 24.09
C ARG A 54 7.74 39.49 24.98
N PHE A 55 7.62 40.66 25.61
CA PHE A 55 8.64 41.19 26.53
C PHE A 55 8.96 40.20 27.66
N LEU A 56 7.93 39.66 28.31
CA LEU A 56 8.06 38.65 29.37
C LEU A 56 8.62 37.33 28.83
N ALA A 57 8.14 36.87 27.66
CA ALA A 57 8.59 35.63 27.03
C ALA A 57 10.09 35.66 26.64
N LEU A 58 10.63 36.86 26.39
CA LEU A 58 12.07 37.07 26.11
C LEU A 58 12.91 37.24 27.38
N GLY A 59 12.31 37.14 28.57
CA GLY A 59 12.99 37.16 29.85
C GLY A 59 12.86 38.47 30.65
N GLY A 60 12.06 39.42 30.18
CA GLY A 60 11.83 40.70 30.85
C GLY A 60 13.08 41.58 30.94
N ASP A 61 13.18 42.34 32.05
CA ASP A 61 14.34 43.14 32.42
C ASP A 61 14.62 43.08 33.94
N GLU A 62 15.52 43.93 34.47
CA GLU A 62 15.84 43.93 35.91
C GLU A 62 14.64 44.25 36.80
N SER A 63 13.67 45.05 36.29
CA SER A 63 12.42 45.41 36.99
C SER A 63 11.29 44.38 36.79
N ALA A 64 11.46 43.46 35.90
CA ALA A 64 10.52 42.43 35.53
C ALA A 64 11.23 41.07 35.41
N ALA A 65 11.82 40.61 36.49
CA ALA A 65 12.52 39.32 36.54
C ALA A 65 11.53 38.16 36.35
N ILE A 66 11.87 37.21 35.47
CA ILE A 66 11.04 36.08 35.09
C ILE A 66 11.63 34.80 35.67
N HIS A 67 10.78 34.05 36.40
CA HIS A 67 11.11 32.71 36.91
C HIS A 67 11.41 31.71 35.74
N GLU A 68 12.16 30.65 36.02
CA GLU A 68 12.52 29.63 35.00
C GLU A 68 11.28 28.95 34.39
N MET A 69 10.16 28.97 35.06
CA MET A 69 8.87 28.47 34.55
C MET A 69 8.35 29.27 33.35
N GLY A 70 8.88 30.47 33.11
CA GLY A 70 8.52 31.32 31.97
C GLY A 70 7.14 31.94 32.09
N VAL A 71 6.51 32.20 30.93
CA VAL A 71 5.17 32.79 30.86
C VAL A 71 4.11 31.68 30.87
N GLN A 72 3.22 31.65 31.88
CA GLN A 72 2.14 30.69 31.99
C GLN A 72 0.83 31.40 32.24
N VAL A 73 -0.05 31.42 31.22
CA VAL A 73 -1.38 32.06 31.30
C VAL A 73 -2.45 31.28 30.59
N GLU A 74 -3.60 31.16 31.21
CA GLU A 74 -4.82 30.61 30.63
C GLU A 74 -5.92 31.66 30.54
N GLY A 75 -6.77 31.56 29.50
CA GLY A 75 -7.96 32.37 29.36
C GLY A 75 -7.70 33.85 29.08
N ALA A 76 -6.58 34.18 28.45
CA ALA A 76 -6.23 35.53 28.06
C ALA A 76 -6.77 35.90 26.67
N TRP A 77 -7.12 37.19 26.52
CA TRP A 77 -7.32 37.84 25.25
C TRP A 77 -6.01 38.51 24.79
N ILE A 78 -5.34 37.96 23.81
CA ILE A 78 -4.06 38.49 23.29
C ILE A 78 -4.36 39.57 22.24
N GLU A 79 -4.17 40.81 22.64
CA GLU A 79 -4.42 42.00 21.83
C GLU A 79 -3.22 42.33 20.96
N GLY A 80 -3.45 42.47 19.66
CA GLY A 80 -2.39 42.76 18.69
C GLY A 80 -1.67 41.52 18.20
N SER A 81 -0.50 41.70 17.58
CA SER A 81 0.29 40.62 16.98
C SER A 81 1.38 40.14 17.92
N LEU A 82 1.32 38.87 18.35
CA LEU A 82 2.41 38.24 19.05
C LEU A 82 3.47 37.78 18.04
N ASN A 83 4.49 38.62 17.87
CA ASN A 83 5.60 38.35 16.97
C ASN A 83 6.84 37.88 17.75
N LEU A 84 7.17 36.60 17.57
CA LEU A 84 8.35 35.93 18.15
C LEU A 84 9.37 35.55 17.05
N ASP A 85 9.25 36.11 15.84
CA ASP A 85 10.18 35.82 14.73
C ASP A 85 11.63 36.03 15.16
N HIS A 86 12.47 35.06 14.86
CA HIS A 86 13.93 35.07 15.18
C HIS A 86 14.27 35.24 16.69
N CYS A 87 13.32 34.98 17.57
CA CYS A 87 13.52 35.11 19.02
C CYS A 87 13.93 33.78 19.66
N THR A 88 14.72 33.86 20.72
CA THR A 88 14.92 32.75 21.65
C THR A 88 13.97 32.91 22.82
N VAL A 89 13.03 31.98 22.96
CA VAL A 89 11.97 31.98 23.96
C VAL A 89 12.21 30.85 24.94
N ARG A 90 12.08 31.13 26.24
CA ARG A 90 12.15 30.08 27.27
C ARG A 90 10.89 29.19 27.18
N ARG A 91 10.31 28.83 28.28
CA ARG A 91 9.06 28.12 28.33
C ARG A 91 7.88 29.09 28.19
N ILE A 92 6.88 28.75 27.35
CA ILE A 92 5.66 29.54 27.19
C ILE A 92 4.44 28.65 27.14
N TRP A 93 3.43 29.00 27.94
CA TRP A 93 2.13 28.34 28.00
C TRP A 93 1.03 29.38 27.87
N LEU A 94 0.32 29.38 26.73
CA LEU A 94 -0.80 30.24 26.42
C LEU A 94 -2.04 29.35 26.19
N GLY A 95 -2.61 28.83 27.28
CA GLY A 95 -3.74 27.91 27.23
C GLY A 95 -5.08 28.63 27.14
N LYS A 96 -6.04 28.08 26.38
CA LYS A 96 -7.41 28.62 26.24
C LYS A 96 -7.44 30.13 25.91
N CYS A 97 -6.43 30.63 25.21
CA CYS A 97 -6.31 32.04 24.86
C CYS A 97 -7.04 32.34 23.53
N TYR A 98 -7.51 33.56 23.40
CA TYR A 98 -8.00 34.12 22.15
C TYR A 98 -7.00 35.11 21.57
N PHE A 99 -6.53 34.87 20.34
CA PHE A 99 -5.60 35.73 19.63
C PHE A 99 -6.32 36.59 18.61
N GLU A 100 -6.12 37.91 18.64
CA GLU A 100 -6.67 38.82 17.65
C GLU A 100 -5.98 38.70 16.29
N LYS A 101 -4.68 38.44 16.28
CA LYS A 101 -3.83 38.37 15.09
C LYS A 101 -3.09 37.05 14.99
N THR A 102 -2.55 36.77 13.80
CA THR A 102 -1.71 35.60 13.51
C THR A 102 -0.52 35.56 14.47
N LEU A 103 -0.23 34.35 14.99
CA LEU A 103 0.95 34.10 15.79
C LEU A 103 2.16 33.93 14.87
N GLU A 104 3.17 34.79 15.02
CA GLU A 104 4.37 34.78 14.21
C GLU A 104 5.56 34.27 15.03
N MET A 105 6.24 33.22 14.57
CA MET A 105 7.36 32.58 15.27
C MET A 105 8.33 31.92 14.27
N ARG A 106 8.53 32.56 13.11
CA ARG A 106 9.47 32.09 12.07
C ARG A 106 10.89 32.11 12.61
N ASN A 107 11.60 31.01 12.41
CA ASN A 107 12.97 30.82 12.91
C ASN A 107 13.12 31.11 14.42
N ALA A 108 12.04 31.01 15.19
CA ALA A 108 12.09 31.12 16.63
C ALA A 108 12.69 29.86 17.27
N GLN A 109 13.33 30.01 18.43
CA GLN A 109 13.90 28.93 19.21
C GLN A 109 13.23 28.83 20.58
N PHE A 110 12.46 27.79 20.81
CA PHE A 110 11.87 27.50 22.12
C PHE A 110 12.75 26.53 22.90
N GLN A 111 13.23 26.94 24.07
CA GLN A 111 14.08 26.12 24.94
C GLN A 111 13.33 24.99 25.66
N GLY A 112 12.02 25.01 25.62
CA GLY A 112 11.12 23.99 26.17
C GLY A 112 9.92 23.76 25.27
N SER A 113 8.86 23.20 25.84
CA SER A 113 7.61 22.94 25.10
C SER A 113 6.80 24.22 24.88
N LEU A 114 6.10 24.27 23.76
CA LEU A 114 5.11 25.30 23.44
C LEU A 114 3.70 24.75 23.70
N HIS A 115 2.97 25.41 24.60
CA HIS A 115 1.61 24.99 24.95
C HIS A 115 0.59 26.03 24.49
N LEU A 116 -0.33 25.63 23.61
CA LEU A 116 -1.40 26.44 23.03
C LEU A 116 -2.77 25.73 23.13
N ASN A 117 -2.92 24.81 24.09
CA ASN A 117 -4.13 23.99 24.25
C ASN A 117 -5.40 24.83 24.39
N GLY A 118 -6.47 24.49 23.67
CA GLY A 118 -7.76 25.16 23.72
C GLY A 118 -7.77 26.57 23.14
N SER A 119 -6.65 27.08 22.64
CA SER A 119 -6.54 28.45 22.13
C SER A 119 -7.14 28.58 20.74
N SER A 120 -7.58 29.80 20.43
CA SER A 120 -8.15 30.17 19.14
C SER A 120 -7.26 31.22 18.47
N ILE A 121 -6.64 30.85 17.36
CA ILE A 121 -5.62 31.64 16.67
C ILE A 121 -6.05 31.84 15.21
N PRO A 122 -5.95 33.05 14.64
CA PRO A 122 -6.29 33.27 13.23
C PRO A 122 -5.44 32.45 12.25
N GLY A 123 -4.19 32.24 12.58
CA GLY A 123 -3.20 31.48 11.81
C GLY A 123 -1.87 31.43 12.53
N VAL A 124 -0.99 30.53 12.13
CA VAL A 124 0.35 30.36 12.69
C VAL A 124 1.39 30.43 11.58
N LYS A 125 2.43 31.24 11.76
CA LYS A 125 3.60 31.32 10.89
C LYS A 125 4.84 30.93 11.69
N GLY A 126 5.24 29.66 11.59
CA GLY A 126 6.32 29.08 12.36
C GLY A 126 7.35 28.34 11.49
N ASP A 127 7.51 28.72 10.23
CA ASP A 127 8.49 28.11 9.35
C ASP A 127 9.92 28.23 9.91
N GLY A 128 10.70 27.14 9.87
CA GLY A 128 12.05 27.10 10.42
C GLY A 128 12.13 27.12 11.95
N LEU A 129 11.02 26.97 12.66
CA LEU A 129 10.97 26.93 14.13
C LEU A 129 11.83 25.80 14.69
N ILE A 130 12.51 26.06 15.81
CA ILE A 130 13.19 25.03 16.61
C ILE A 130 12.52 24.96 17.99
N CYS A 131 12.00 23.79 18.36
CA CYS A 131 11.38 23.56 19.67
C CYS A 131 12.09 22.39 20.37
N HIS A 132 12.78 22.68 21.48
CA HIS A 132 13.48 21.64 22.26
C HIS A 132 12.55 20.74 23.09
N GLY A 133 11.27 21.04 23.11
CA GLY A 133 10.21 20.20 23.69
C GLY A 133 9.17 19.80 22.65
N SER A 134 7.95 19.57 23.13
CA SER A 134 6.78 19.27 22.28
C SER A 134 5.95 20.51 22.00
N ILE A 135 5.16 20.48 20.92
CA ILE A 135 4.14 21.49 20.65
C ILE A 135 2.77 20.85 20.96
N PHE A 136 2.03 21.47 21.86
CA PHE A 136 0.71 21.06 22.29
C PHE A 136 -0.35 22.06 21.83
N PHE A 137 -1.22 21.64 20.93
CA PHE A 137 -2.35 22.42 20.44
C PHE A 137 -3.64 21.58 20.48
N ARG A 138 -3.91 20.94 21.64
CA ARG A 138 -5.09 20.08 21.83
C ARG A 138 -6.34 20.93 21.94
N SER A 139 -7.43 20.52 21.25
CA SER A 139 -8.73 21.22 21.27
C SER A 139 -8.65 22.70 20.88
N GLY A 140 -7.61 23.07 20.14
CA GLY A 140 -7.41 24.42 19.63
C GLY A 140 -8.12 24.64 18.29
N VAL A 141 -8.23 25.91 17.88
CA VAL A 141 -8.84 26.30 16.60
C VAL A 141 -7.94 27.26 15.85
N ILE A 142 -7.55 26.90 14.65
CA ILE A 142 -6.96 27.80 13.65
C ILE A 142 -8.08 28.27 12.74
N ARG A 143 -8.42 29.58 12.79
CA ARG A 143 -9.70 30.09 12.25
C ARG A 143 -9.68 30.51 10.79
N ASP A 144 -8.63 31.22 10.37
CA ASP A 144 -8.70 32.05 9.15
C ASP A 144 -7.61 31.75 8.14
N ARG A 145 -6.45 31.24 8.57
CA ARG A 145 -5.26 31.00 7.75
C ARG A 145 -4.62 29.66 8.11
N ALA A 146 -3.67 29.24 7.30
CA ALA A 146 -2.90 28.03 7.56
C ALA A 146 -2.13 28.07 8.89
N CYS A 147 -1.86 26.87 9.41
CA CYS A 147 -0.80 26.65 10.39
C CYS A 147 0.44 26.19 9.63
N GLU A 148 1.41 27.08 9.49
CA GLU A 148 2.67 26.86 8.75
C GLU A 148 3.80 26.56 9.74
N LEU A 149 4.36 25.35 9.66
CA LEU A 149 5.49 24.86 10.45
C LEU A 149 6.52 24.16 9.54
N ARG A 150 6.67 24.66 8.30
CA ARG A 150 7.54 24.07 7.28
C ARG A 150 8.99 24.13 7.73
N SER A 151 9.77 23.09 7.44
CA SER A 151 11.20 23.00 7.75
C SER A 151 11.53 23.23 9.24
N SER A 152 10.56 23.05 10.14
CA SER A 152 10.76 23.17 11.59
C SER A 152 11.46 21.94 12.15
N THR A 153 12.10 22.10 13.31
CA THR A 153 12.73 21.00 14.06
C THR A 153 12.12 20.94 15.47
N ILE A 154 11.48 19.81 15.79
CA ILE A 154 10.77 19.62 17.06
C ILE A 154 11.34 18.38 17.73
N TYR A 155 12.03 18.56 18.85
CA TYR A 155 12.67 17.46 19.58
C TYR A 155 11.71 16.60 20.38
N GLY A 156 10.50 17.09 20.67
CA GLY A 156 9.39 16.31 21.21
C GLY A 156 8.41 15.89 20.13
N GLY A 157 7.14 15.75 20.52
CA GLY A 157 6.02 15.40 19.63
C GLY A 157 5.17 16.61 19.24
N LEU A 158 4.29 16.37 18.26
CA LEU A 158 3.22 17.28 17.86
C LEU A 158 1.86 16.73 18.29
N GLU A 159 1.14 17.47 19.11
CA GLU A 159 -0.15 17.06 19.66
C GLU A 159 -1.27 17.97 19.15
N PHE A 160 -1.98 17.52 18.14
CA PHE A 160 -3.12 18.21 17.52
C PHE A 160 -4.47 17.53 17.80
N SER A 161 -4.54 16.71 18.85
CA SER A 161 -5.74 15.96 19.21
C SER A 161 -6.95 16.88 19.47
N GLY A 162 -8.08 16.61 18.81
CA GLY A 162 -9.32 17.38 18.96
C GLY A 162 -9.29 18.81 18.42
N SER A 163 -8.28 19.16 17.64
CA SER A 163 -8.13 20.51 17.07
C SER A 163 -8.82 20.67 15.75
N SER A 164 -9.17 21.92 15.42
CA SER A 164 -9.77 22.30 14.15
C SER A 164 -8.88 23.28 13.39
N PHE A 165 -8.55 22.98 12.13
CA PHE A 165 -7.75 23.79 11.23
C PHE A 165 -8.62 24.21 10.05
N LEU A 166 -9.07 25.48 10.03
CA LEU A 166 -10.06 26.00 9.08
C LEU A 166 -9.46 26.91 8.00
N GLY A 167 -8.12 26.96 7.92
CA GLY A 167 -7.39 27.86 7.03
C GLY A 167 -7.73 27.70 5.54
N GLY A 168 -7.96 26.47 5.09
CA GLY A 168 -8.30 26.18 3.70
C GLY A 168 -9.64 26.70 3.21
N GLN A 169 -10.46 27.28 4.09
CA GLN A 169 -11.67 28.00 3.67
C GLN A 169 -11.38 29.27 2.85
N LYS A 170 -10.14 29.79 2.91
CA LYS A 170 -9.68 31.01 2.25
C LYS A 170 -8.50 30.77 1.29
N ASN A 171 -8.50 29.68 0.57
CA ASN A 171 -7.49 29.28 -0.43
C ASN A 171 -6.09 28.94 0.12
N ASP A 172 -5.96 28.74 1.43
CA ASP A 172 -4.71 28.33 2.06
C ASP A 172 -4.73 26.82 2.39
N ASP A 173 -3.55 26.21 2.52
CA ASP A 173 -3.44 24.90 3.18
C ASP A 173 -4.01 25.00 4.60
N ALA A 174 -4.58 23.92 5.13
CA ALA A 174 -4.98 23.90 6.53
C ALA A 174 -3.76 23.80 7.45
N LEU A 175 -2.81 22.90 7.09
CA LEU A 175 -1.59 22.62 7.85
C LEU A 175 -0.43 22.32 6.92
N GLY A 176 0.69 23.02 7.08
CA GLY A 176 1.96 22.79 6.38
C GLY A 176 3.06 22.34 7.35
N LEU A 177 3.55 21.12 7.17
CA LEU A 177 4.67 20.52 7.89
C LEU A 177 5.76 20.04 6.92
N ASP A 178 5.79 20.60 5.72
CA ASP A 178 6.73 20.18 4.68
C ASP A 178 8.17 20.21 5.19
N ARG A 179 8.89 19.10 5.02
CA ARG A 179 10.30 18.94 5.42
C ARG A 179 10.59 19.22 6.91
N ALA A 180 9.57 19.19 7.76
CA ALA A 180 9.77 19.28 9.20
C ALA A 180 10.43 18.00 9.74
N LYS A 181 11.21 18.15 10.83
CA LYS A 181 11.84 17.04 11.58
C LYS A 181 11.23 16.95 12.97
N ILE A 182 10.61 15.83 13.27
CA ILE A 182 9.93 15.57 14.54
C ILE A 182 10.54 14.31 15.17
N TYR A 183 11.25 14.48 16.30
CA TYR A 183 11.89 13.38 17.01
C TYR A 183 10.91 12.54 17.84
N GLY A 184 9.74 13.08 18.17
CA GLY A 184 8.65 12.35 18.76
C GLY A 184 7.62 11.85 17.76
N SER A 185 6.39 11.73 18.20
CA SER A 185 5.24 11.33 17.37
C SER A 185 4.36 12.50 17.01
N ILE A 186 3.57 12.36 15.95
CA ILE A 186 2.54 13.30 15.53
C ILE A 186 1.17 12.66 15.78
N PHE A 187 0.26 13.43 16.41
CA PHE A 187 -1.09 12.97 16.76
C PHE A 187 -2.16 13.85 16.14
N PHE A 188 -2.89 13.28 15.18
CA PHE A 188 -4.13 13.80 14.61
C PHE A 188 -5.28 12.86 14.99
N ASN A 189 -5.79 12.99 16.22
CA ASN A 189 -6.80 12.08 16.75
C ASN A 189 -7.90 12.83 17.53
N LYS A 190 -8.85 12.08 18.09
CA LYS A 190 -9.93 12.62 18.94
C LYS A 190 -10.72 13.73 18.25
N ASN A 191 -11.24 13.44 17.06
CA ASN A 191 -11.97 14.39 16.22
C ASN A 191 -11.12 15.57 15.73
N PHE A 192 -9.85 15.30 15.36
CA PHE A 192 -9.07 16.26 14.57
C PHE A 192 -9.83 16.59 13.29
N HIS A 193 -9.98 17.87 13.02
CA HIS A 193 -10.71 18.36 11.83
C HIS A 193 -9.88 19.37 11.06
N ALA A 194 -9.75 19.19 9.75
CA ALA A 194 -9.07 20.12 8.88
C ALA A 194 -9.94 20.42 7.63
N VAL A 195 -10.03 21.69 7.28
CA VAL A 195 -10.63 22.15 6.02
C VAL A 195 -9.51 22.71 5.16
N GLY A 196 -9.19 22.01 4.07
CA GLY A 196 -8.05 22.28 3.22
C GLY A 196 -6.98 21.20 3.30
N LYS A 197 -5.89 21.38 2.55
CA LYS A 197 -4.80 20.41 2.45
C LYS A 197 -4.00 20.32 3.75
N VAL A 198 -3.68 19.09 4.16
CA VAL A 198 -2.70 18.76 5.21
C VAL A 198 -1.43 18.25 4.52
N CYS A 199 -0.40 19.09 4.50
CA CYS A 199 0.85 18.81 3.80
C CYS A 199 1.95 18.36 4.76
N LEU A 200 2.43 17.12 4.57
CA LEU A 200 3.49 16.45 5.32
C LEU A 200 4.61 16.00 4.37
N SER A 201 4.76 16.66 3.22
CA SER A 201 5.72 16.26 2.18
C SER A 201 7.15 16.35 2.69
N GLY A 202 7.89 15.24 2.59
CA GLY A 202 9.27 15.14 3.07
C GLY A 202 9.45 15.28 4.58
N VAL A 203 8.39 15.13 5.38
CA VAL A 203 8.48 15.12 6.84
C VAL A 203 9.29 13.92 7.32
N VAL A 204 10.11 14.13 8.35
CA VAL A 204 10.82 13.05 9.04
C VAL A 204 10.28 12.93 10.47
N VAL A 205 9.78 11.76 10.82
CA VAL A 205 9.19 11.45 12.14
C VAL A 205 9.90 10.25 12.73
N ASP A 206 10.64 10.42 13.82
CA ASP A 206 11.33 9.31 14.49
C ASP A 206 10.36 8.44 15.32
N GLY A 207 9.22 8.98 15.68
CA GLY A 207 8.11 8.25 16.29
C GLY A 207 7.09 7.73 15.28
N SER A 208 5.83 7.77 15.69
CA SER A 208 4.67 7.37 14.86
C SER A 208 3.88 8.57 14.37
N LEU A 209 3.27 8.44 13.20
CA LEU A 209 2.20 9.32 12.75
C LEU A 209 0.86 8.64 13.00
N GLN A 210 0.07 9.21 13.90
CA GLN A 210 -1.24 8.68 14.28
C GLN A 210 -2.35 9.57 13.73
N ILE A 211 -3.13 9.02 12.80
CA ILE A 211 -4.28 9.68 12.22
C ILE A 211 -5.48 8.77 12.48
N SER A 212 -6.29 9.14 13.46
CA SER A 212 -7.45 8.35 13.86
C SER A 212 -8.59 9.24 14.33
N GLN A 213 -9.83 8.86 14.02
CA GLN A 213 -11.00 9.68 14.34
C GLN A 213 -10.79 11.13 13.86
N ALA A 214 -10.38 11.26 12.59
CA ALA A 214 -10.02 12.52 11.99
C ALA A 214 -10.83 12.76 10.71
N SER A 215 -11.13 14.03 10.43
CA SER A 215 -11.81 14.47 9.21
C SER A 215 -10.94 15.48 8.48
N ILE A 216 -10.71 15.26 7.19
CA ILE A 216 -10.02 16.22 6.32
C ILE A 216 -10.95 16.49 5.14
N GLU A 217 -11.42 17.72 5.05
CA GLU A 217 -12.39 18.16 4.06
C GLU A 217 -11.73 19.05 3.00
N CYS A 218 -12.33 19.10 1.82
CA CYS A 218 -11.86 19.98 0.77
C CYS A 218 -12.07 21.45 1.18
N GLY A 219 -11.07 22.28 0.93
CA GLY A 219 -11.18 23.73 1.07
C GLY A 219 -11.90 24.38 -0.11
N SER A 220 -11.73 25.69 -0.26
CA SER A 220 -12.31 26.47 -1.36
C SER A 220 -11.73 26.09 -2.71
N GLU A 221 -10.47 25.70 -2.76
CA GLU A 221 -9.79 25.23 -3.96
C GLU A 221 -9.63 23.72 -3.94
N PRO A 222 -9.93 23.00 -5.04
CA PRO A 222 -9.76 21.55 -5.11
C PRO A 222 -8.28 21.21 -5.16
N SER A 223 -7.75 20.60 -4.10
CA SER A 223 -6.42 20.04 -4.09
C SER A 223 -6.42 18.67 -4.76
N GLU A 224 -5.34 18.31 -5.44
CA GLU A 224 -5.17 16.98 -6.03
C GLU A 224 -5.20 15.88 -4.97
N TYR A 225 -4.54 16.13 -3.82
CA TYR A 225 -4.55 15.27 -2.63
C TYR A 225 -4.76 16.11 -1.39
N LEU A 226 -5.67 15.69 -0.52
CA LEU A 226 -5.96 16.39 0.73
C LEU A 226 -4.96 16.06 1.85
N LEU A 227 -4.44 14.83 1.86
CA LEU A 227 -3.36 14.43 2.75
C LEU A 227 -2.13 14.10 1.89
N ASP A 228 -1.09 14.91 2.00
CA ASP A 228 0.13 14.75 1.21
C ASP A 228 1.30 14.29 2.09
N LEU A 229 1.66 13.02 1.95
CA LEU A 229 2.78 12.36 2.63
C LEU A 229 3.93 12.06 1.66
N LYS A 230 4.00 12.75 0.52
CA LYS A 230 5.04 12.51 -0.49
C LYS A 230 6.44 12.58 0.12
N GLY A 231 7.22 11.49 -0.03
CA GLY A 231 8.59 11.41 0.49
C GLY A 231 8.71 11.47 2.01
N ALA A 232 7.62 11.28 2.76
CA ALA A 232 7.64 11.24 4.22
C ALA A 232 8.41 10.01 4.74
N SER A 233 9.18 10.18 5.82
CA SER A 233 9.89 9.09 6.50
C SER A 233 9.37 8.96 7.93
N ILE A 234 8.73 7.83 8.25
CA ILE A 234 8.15 7.55 9.56
C ILE A 234 8.82 6.30 10.14
N ALA A 235 9.66 6.48 11.16
CA ALA A 235 10.52 5.41 11.65
C ALA A 235 9.76 4.28 12.35
N VAL A 236 8.61 4.55 12.97
CA VAL A 236 7.87 3.54 13.71
C VAL A 236 6.60 3.14 12.96
N ALA A 237 5.50 3.84 13.10
CA ALA A 237 4.22 3.40 12.56
C ALA A 237 3.41 4.54 11.94
N LEU A 238 2.73 4.23 10.84
CA LEU A 238 1.62 5.00 10.33
C LEU A 238 0.32 4.32 10.78
N LEU A 239 -0.43 4.99 11.67
CA LEU A 239 -1.75 4.55 12.10
C LEU A 239 -2.82 5.31 11.34
N PHE A 240 -3.70 4.58 10.66
CA PHE A 240 -4.72 5.13 9.78
C PHE A 240 -6.07 4.47 10.06
N ARG A 241 -6.91 5.11 10.90
CA ARG A 241 -8.17 4.53 11.39
C ARG A 241 -9.28 5.56 11.45
N ASP A 242 -10.52 5.10 11.32
CA ASP A 242 -11.73 5.92 11.50
C ASP A 242 -11.62 7.29 10.81
N MET A 243 -11.09 7.29 9.59
CA MET A 243 -10.90 8.51 8.82
C MET A 243 -12.12 8.82 7.98
N ILE A 244 -12.48 10.11 7.91
CA ILE A 244 -13.41 10.63 6.92
C ILE A 244 -12.59 11.43 5.91
N LEU A 245 -12.31 10.80 4.76
CA LEU A 245 -11.63 11.43 3.63
C LEU A 245 -12.62 11.59 2.48
N PRO A 246 -12.68 12.75 1.86
CA PRO A 246 -13.42 12.92 0.61
C PRO A 246 -12.70 12.23 -0.57
N VAL A 247 -13.29 12.30 -1.76
CA VAL A 247 -12.87 11.62 -3.00
C VAL A 247 -11.41 11.87 -3.40
N ASN A 248 -10.83 13.01 -3.04
CA ASN A 248 -9.42 13.33 -3.29
C ASN A 248 -8.56 12.87 -2.09
N GLY A 249 -7.95 11.70 -2.22
CA GLY A 249 -7.38 10.93 -1.15
C GLY A 249 -5.98 11.31 -0.66
N VAL A 250 -5.10 10.30 -0.58
CA VAL A 250 -3.81 10.36 0.09
C VAL A 250 -2.67 10.18 -0.91
N ASN A 251 -1.68 11.05 -0.87
CA ASN A 251 -0.43 10.89 -1.61
C ASN A 251 0.65 10.27 -0.71
N LEU A 252 1.07 9.07 -1.04
CA LEU A 252 2.13 8.31 -0.35
C LEU A 252 3.36 8.11 -1.22
N GLU A 253 3.48 8.82 -2.35
CA GLU A 253 4.59 8.67 -3.28
C GLU A 253 5.94 8.83 -2.57
N GLY A 254 6.77 7.78 -2.60
CA GLY A 254 8.09 7.78 -1.98
C GLY A 254 8.09 7.78 -0.45
N ALA A 255 6.94 7.67 0.20
CA ALA A 255 6.87 7.57 1.65
C ALA A 255 7.42 6.23 2.16
N THR A 256 8.07 6.25 3.33
CA THR A 256 8.63 5.07 3.98
C THR A 256 8.15 4.95 5.42
N VAL A 257 7.72 3.73 5.81
CA VAL A 257 7.18 3.44 7.13
C VAL A 257 7.63 2.05 7.57
N LYS A 258 7.87 1.82 8.86
CA LYS A 258 8.16 0.46 9.34
C LYS A 258 6.89 -0.37 9.50
N TYR A 259 5.91 0.13 10.25
CA TYR A 259 4.65 -0.58 10.50
C TYR A 259 3.46 0.19 9.91
N LEU A 260 2.64 -0.48 9.12
CA LEU A 260 1.35 0.04 8.68
C LEU A 260 0.22 -0.57 9.53
N VAL A 261 -0.52 0.29 10.23
CA VAL A 261 -1.65 -0.07 11.10
C VAL A 261 -2.90 0.62 10.58
N ASP A 262 -3.63 -0.04 9.71
CA ASP A 262 -4.71 0.59 8.97
C ASP A 262 -6.00 -0.22 8.96
N GLU A 263 -7.11 0.47 8.71
CA GLU A 263 -8.41 -0.10 8.41
C GLU A 263 -8.74 0.15 6.94
N TYR A 264 -9.31 -0.85 6.28
CA TYR A 264 -9.64 -0.75 4.85
C TYR A 264 -10.55 0.46 4.53
N LEU A 265 -11.53 0.73 5.39
CA LEU A 265 -12.50 1.82 5.21
C LEU A 265 -11.91 3.22 5.49
N ALA A 266 -10.78 3.30 6.21
CA ALA A 266 -10.12 4.57 6.48
C ALA A 266 -9.49 5.20 5.24
N TRP A 267 -9.25 4.41 4.19
CA TRP A 267 -8.68 4.86 2.93
C TRP A 267 -9.80 5.32 1.98
N GLY A 268 -9.87 6.60 1.69
CA GLY A 268 -10.73 7.13 0.63
C GLY A 268 -10.36 6.59 -0.75
N ASP A 269 -10.93 7.19 -1.79
CA ASP A 269 -10.53 6.95 -3.18
C ASP A 269 -9.40 7.92 -3.59
N GLY A 270 -8.79 7.72 -4.76
CA GLY A 270 -7.78 8.63 -5.28
C GLY A 270 -6.42 8.54 -4.57
N LEU A 271 -5.93 7.33 -4.32
CA LEU A 271 -4.66 7.08 -3.65
C LEU A 271 -3.49 7.15 -4.64
N ASN A 272 -2.33 7.68 -4.20
CA ASN A 272 -1.07 7.58 -4.92
C ASN A 272 -0.06 6.80 -4.08
N PHE A 273 0.28 5.58 -4.52
CA PHE A 273 1.24 4.70 -3.86
C PHE A 273 2.61 4.69 -4.54
N GLY A 274 2.91 5.61 -5.44
CA GLY A 274 4.18 5.62 -6.17
C GLY A 274 5.38 5.46 -5.24
N SER A 275 6.08 4.33 -5.32
CA SER A 275 7.24 4.01 -4.47
C SER A 275 6.99 4.02 -2.96
N PHE A 276 5.73 3.94 -2.51
CA PHE A 276 5.42 3.76 -1.09
C PHE A 276 5.99 2.43 -0.59
N TYR A 277 6.70 2.48 0.55
CA TYR A 277 7.33 1.32 1.16
C TYR A 277 6.98 1.21 2.64
N PHE A 278 6.63 0.00 3.08
CA PHE A 278 6.50 -0.37 4.48
C PHE A 278 6.94 -1.82 4.69
N GLU A 279 7.42 -2.12 5.90
CA GLU A 279 7.99 -3.44 6.17
C GLU A 279 6.93 -4.47 6.59
N PHE A 280 6.02 -4.06 7.48
CA PHE A 280 5.06 -4.97 8.12
C PHE A 280 3.67 -4.34 8.23
N PHE A 281 2.65 -5.19 8.18
CA PHE A 281 1.35 -4.87 8.74
C PHE A 281 1.31 -5.16 10.23
N GLN A 282 0.60 -4.36 11.03
CA GLN A 282 0.47 -4.57 12.46
C GLN A 282 -0.96 -4.26 12.96
N GLY A 283 -1.33 -4.85 14.09
CA GLY A 283 -2.59 -4.58 14.78
C GLY A 283 -3.82 -4.89 13.92
N VAL A 284 -4.71 -3.92 13.74
CA VAL A 284 -5.92 -4.07 12.92
C VAL A 284 -5.62 -4.30 11.44
N GLY A 285 -4.49 -3.83 10.94
CA GLY A 285 -4.05 -4.08 9.56
C GLY A 285 -3.89 -5.56 9.23
N LEU A 286 -3.63 -6.42 10.22
CA LEU A 286 -3.57 -7.88 10.06
C LEU A 286 -4.95 -8.52 9.85
N ARG A 287 -6.04 -7.83 10.18
CA ARG A 287 -7.42 -8.34 10.05
C ARG A 287 -8.02 -8.03 8.68
N VAL A 288 -7.40 -7.18 7.90
CA VAL A 288 -7.84 -6.83 6.54
C VAL A 288 -7.64 -8.03 5.63
N SER A 289 -8.69 -8.46 4.94
CA SER A 289 -8.65 -9.61 4.04
C SER A 289 -7.80 -9.35 2.79
N ALA A 290 -7.32 -10.42 2.15
CA ALA A 290 -6.58 -10.32 0.89
C ALA A 290 -7.36 -9.61 -0.22
N SER A 291 -8.68 -9.83 -0.30
CA SER A 291 -9.55 -9.18 -1.28
C SER A 291 -9.71 -7.68 -1.03
N GLU A 292 -9.80 -7.26 0.22
CA GLU A 292 -9.80 -5.84 0.59
C GLU A 292 -8.46 -5.19 0.29
N ARG A 293 -7.32 -5.87 0.53
CA ARG A 293 -5.99 -5.39 0.13
C ARG A 293 -5.85 -5.22 -1.38
N SER A 294 -6.33 -6.18 -2.14
CA SER A 294 -6.37 -6.07 -3.60
C SER A 294 -7.25 -4.91 -4.07
N SER A 295 -8.41 -4.71 -3.43
CA SER A 295 -9.31 -3.59 -3.71
C SER A 295 -8.69 -2.25 -3.35
N TRP A 296 -7.99 -2.16 -2.21
CA TRP A 296 -7.25 -0.98 -1.78
C TRP A 296 -6.18 -0.58 -2.82
N LEU A 297 -5.39 -1.55 -3.31
CA LEU A 297 -4.39 -1.31 -4.35
C LEU A 297 -5.00 -0.85 -5.69
N ARG A 298 -6.24 -1.23 -5.99
CA ARG A 298 -6.97 -0.78 -7.19
C ARG A 298 -7.51 0.65 -7.10
N LYS A 299 -7.59 1.23 -5.89
CA LYS A 299 -8.00 2.62 -5.68
C LYS A 299 -6.94 3.66 -6.11
N GLN A 300 -5.81 3.22 -6.64
CA GLN A 300 -4.79 4.13 -7.18
C GLN A 300 -5.38 5.03 -8.26
N LYS A 301 -5.11 6.33 -8.15
CA LYS A 301 -5.37 7.28 -9.21
C LYS A 301 -4.49 6.91 -10.41
N GLN A 302 -5.10 6.45 -11.48
CA GLN A 302 -4.37 6.20 -12.71
C GLN A 302 -3.99 7.56 -13.31
N SER A 303 -2.69 7.78 -13.54
CA SER A 303 -2.24 8.95 -14.30
C SER A 303 -2.93 8.94 -15.66
N GLU A 304 -3.62 10.00 -16.02
CA GLU A 304 -4.39 10.13 -17.28
C GLU A 304 -3.52 9.93 -18.52
N SER A 305 -2.19 10.02 -18.38
CA SER A 305 -1.21 9.95 -19.46
C SER A 305 -0.58 8.57 -19.66
N LEU A 306 -0.82 7.58 -18.80
CA LEU A 306 -0.18 6.28 -18.90
C LEU A 306 -1.16 5.24 -19.48
N ASP A 307 -0.80 4.71 -20.63
CA ASP A 307 -1.44 3.55 -21.27
C ASP A 307 -1.60 2.42 -20.21
N VAL A 308 -2.77 1.81 -20.14
CA VAL A 308 -3.15 0.73 -19.20
C VAL A 308 -2.20 -0.49 -19.25
N SER A 309 -1.22 -0.46 -20.15
CA SER A 309 -0.13 -1.45 -20.19
C SER A 309 0.83 -1.39 -18.98
N HIS A 310 0.82 -0.33 -18.18
CA HIS A 310 1.76 -0.12 -17.10
C HIS A 310 1.08 -0.02 -15.73
N ILE A 311 0.55 -1.15 -15.25
CA ILE A 311 0.19 -1.25 -13.82
C ILE A 311 1.49 -1.15 -13.02
N ASN A 312 1.57 -0.17 -12.11
CA ASN A 312 2.72 -0.08 -11.21
C ASN A 312 2.78 -1.32 -10.32
N ALA A 313 3.79 -2.16 -10.53
CA ALA A 313 3.95 -3.43 -9.83
C ALA A 313 4.47 -3.23 -8.40
N GLN A 314 5.20 -2.15 -8.14
CA GLN A 314 5.92 -1.93 -6.90
C GLN A 314 5.00 -1.94 -5.66
N PRO A 315 3.85 -1.22 -5.61
CA PRO A 315 2.95 -1.27 -4.45
C PRO A 315 2.38 -2.67 -4.19
N TRP A 316 2.05 -3.42 -5.26
CA TRP A 316 1.56 -4.80 -5.14
C TRP A 316 2.61 -5.72 -4.53
N MET A 317 3.84 -5.65 -5.04
CA MET A 317 4.94 -6.47 -4.52
C MET A 317 5.29 -6.10 -3.09
N ASN A 318 5.26 -4.81 -2.73
CA ASN A 318 5.47 -4.38 -1.36
C ASN A 318 4.42 -4.96 -0.40
N VAL A 319 3.14 -4.94 -0.78
CA VAL A 319 2.05 -5.55 0.02
C VAL A 319 2.22 -7.05 0.15
N VAL A 320 2.56 -7.76 -0.94
CA VAL A 320 2.82 -9.21 -0.91
C VAL A 320 3.94 -9.54 0.07
N ASN A 321 5.06 -8.83 0.00
CA ASN A 321 6.21 -9.04 0.87
C ASN A 321 5.87 -8.69 2.33
N ALA A 322 5.18 -7.57 2.56
CA ALA A 322 4.77 -7.15 3.90
C ALA A 322 3.81 -8.16 4.54
N LEU A 323 2.83 -8.69 3.80
CA LEU A 323 1.92 -9.74 4.28
C LEU A 323 2.67 -11.02 4.65
N ALA A 324 3.61 -11.46 3.79
CA ALA A 324 4.43 -12.64 4.07
C ALA A 324 5.28 -12.47 5.34
N ARG A 325 5.96 -11.32 5.49
CA ARG A 325 6.75 -10.98 6.67
C ARG A 325 5.89 -10.82 7.95
N SER A 326 4.64 -10.41 7.79
CA SER A 326 3.68 -10.26 8.91
C SER A 326 3.02 -11.57 9.33
N GLY A 327 3.44 -12.73 8.77
CA GLY A 327 2.90 -14.04 9.12
C GLY A 327 1.60 -14.41 8.41
N LEU A 328 1.26 -13.74 7.31
CA LEU A 328 0.05 -13.98 6.50
C LEU A 328 0.40 -14.45 5.06
N PRO A 329 1.13 -15.59 4.91
CA PRO A 329 1.60 -16.05 3.59
C PRO A 329 0.43 -16.40 2.64
N GLU A 330 -0.69 -16.87 3.15
CA GLU A 330 -1.87 -17.18 2.31
C GLU A 330 -2.48 -15.92 1.70
N HIS A 331 -2.59 -14.83 2.48
CA HIS A 331 -3.03 -13.54 1.97
C HIS A 331 -2.04 -12.96 0.95
N ALA A 332 -0.73 -13.11 1.18
CA ALA A 332 0.30 -12.70 0.24
C ALA A 332 0.14 -13.41 -1.11
N VAL A 333 -0.06 -14.74 -1.09
CA VAL A 333 -0.33 -15.55 -2.28
C VAL A 333 -1.57 -15.06 -3.02
N GLN A 334 -2.67 -14.79 -2.28
CA GLN A 334 -3.92 -14.33 -2.88
C GLN A 334 -3.76 -12.98 -3.58
N VAL A 335 -3.16 -11.99 -2.90
CA VAL A 335 -2.89 -10.66 -3.49
C VAL A 335 -1.96 -10.77 -4.70
N GLY A 336 -0.93 -11.64 -4.64
CA GLY A 336 -0.04 -11.89 -5.77
C GLY A 336 -0.77 -12.48 -6.97
N MET A 337 -1.68 -13.44 -6.76
CA MET A 337 -2.53 -14.01 -7.82
C MET A 337 -3.47 -12.97 -8.43
N ASP A 338 -4.07 -12.11 -7.61
CA ASP A 338 -4.94 -11.02 -8.07
C ASP A 338 -4.17 -10.03 -8.95
N PHE A 339 -2.95 -9.70 -8.59
CA PHE A 339 -2.07 -8.86 -9.40
C PHE A 339 -1.75 -9.47 -10.76
N GLU A 340 -1.34 -10.75 -10.79
CA GLU A 340 -1.07 -11.44 -12.06
C GLU A 340 -2.35 -11.54 -12.93
N SER A 341 -3.49 -11.82 -12.30
CA SER A 341 -4.80 -11.82 -12.98
C SER A 341 -5.09 -10.48 -13.67
N LEU A 342 -4.81 -9.36 -12.98
CA LEU A 342 -4.97 -8.02 -13.56
C LEU A 342 -4.12 -7.79 -14.80
N LYS A 343 -2.90 -8.33 -14.86
CA LYS A 343 -2.01 -8.22 -16.03
C LYS A 343 -2.56 -8.92 -17.26
N TYR A 344 -3.24 -10.06 -17.07
CA TYR A 344 -3.77 -10.87 -18.17
C TYR A 344 -5.20 -10.49 -18.57
N PHE A 345 -6.04 -10.13 -17.59
CA PHE A 345 -7.49 -9.93 -17.77
C PHE A 345 -7.95 -8.50 -17.49
N GLY A 346 -7.09 -7.59 -17.02
CA GLY A 346 -7.45 -6.20 -16.75
C GLY A 346 -8.09 -5.54 -17.97
N GLU A 347 -9.21 -4.86 -17.76
CA GLU A 347 -9.93 -4.16 -18.83
C GLU A 347 -9.09 -2.97 -19.32
N LYS A 348 -8.75 -2.98 -20.62
CA LYS A 348 -8.29 -1.77 -21.29
C LYS A 348 -9.50 -0.85 -21.49
N LYS A 349 -9.52 0.32 -20.84
CA LYS A 349 -10.39 1.41 -21.30
C LYS A 349 -10.07 1.63 -22.80
N ILE A 350 -11.08 1.52 -23.63
CA ILE A 350 -10.98 1.70 -25.08
C ILE A 350 -10.55 3.14 -25.33
N VAL A 351 -9.27 3.36 -25.56
CA VAL A 351 -8.78 4.58 -26.19
C VAL A 351 -9.26 4.52 -27.63
N ARG A 352 -9.95 5.58 -28.09
CA ARG A 352 -10.45 5.70 -29.46
C ARG A 352 -9.35 5.40 -30.46
N PRO A 353 -9.60 4.61 -31.51
CA PRO A 353 -8.60 4.26 -32.47
C PRO A 353 -8.39 5.43 -33.44
N GLU A 354 -7.40 6.26 -33.20
CA GLU A 354 -6.77 6.96 -34.29
C GLU A 354 -5.64 6.08 -34.83
N GLU A 355 -5.87 5.60 -36.04
CA GLU A 355 -4.94 5.03 -37.01
C GLU A 355 -3.88 3.99 -36.54
N SER A 356 -4.27 2.73 -36.50
CA SER A 356 -3.29 1.65 -36.61
C SER A 356 -3.71 0.63 -37.66
N LYS A 357 -2.92 0.55 -38.74
CA LYS A 357 -3.06 -0.32 -39.93
C LYS A 357 -2.82 -1.82 -39.64
N SER A 358 -3.01 -2.32 -38.41
CA SER A 358 -2.87 -3.76 -38.12
C SER A 358 -3.82 -4.24 -37.02
N LYS A 359 -5.12 -4.15 -37.27
CA LYS A 359 -6.17 -4.64 -36.35
C LYS A 359 -6.09 -6.15 -36.07
N PHE A 360 -5.62 -6.96 -37.00
CA PHE A 360 -5.62 -8.42 -36.89
C PHE A 360 -4.56 -8.96 -35.91
N LYS A 361 -3.33 -8.44 -35.96
CA LYS A 361 -2.25 -8.83 -35.01
C LYS A 361 -2.58 -8.47 -33.55
N GLY A 362 -3.29 -7.39 -33.31
CA GLY A 362 -3.65 -6.95 -31.96
C GLY A 362 -4.75 -7.79 -31.28
N VAL A 363 -5.69 -8.36 -32.06
CA VAL A 363 -6.77 -9.21 -31.51
C VAL A 363 -6.25 -10.59 -31.17
N PHE A 364 -5.49 -11.21 -32.08
CA PHE A 364 -4.89 -12.53 -31.87
C PHE A 364 -3.93 -12.52 -30.68
N GLY A 365 -3.07 -11.51 -30.57
CA GLY A 365 -2.16 -11.37 -29.42
C GLY A 365 -2.88 -11.24 -28.07
N ARG A 366 -4.06 -10.56 -28.04
CA ARG A 366 -4.88 -10.46 -26.83
C ARG A 366 -5.51 -11.78 -26.43
N ILE A 367 -6.07 -12.51 -27.40
CA ILE A 367 -6.67 -13.84 -27.16
C ILE A 367 -5.58 -14.80 -26.67
N PHE A 368 -4.44 -14.82 -27.33
CA PHE A 368 -3.30 -15.65 -26.94
C PHE A 368 -2.79 -15.32 -25.53
N LYS A 369 -2.64 -14.03 -25.21
CA LYS A 369 -2.25 -13.58 -23.86
C LYS A 369 -3.26 -14.03 -22.79
N ARG A 370 -4.56 -13.90 -23.05
CA ARG A 370 -5.62 -14.36 -22.15
C ARG A 370 -5.60 -15.88 -21.98
N PHE A 371 -5.35 -16.61 -23.07
CA PHE A 371 -5.24 -18.07 -23.05
C PHE A 371 -4.05 -18.52 -22.18
N ILE A 372 -2.88 -17.92 -22.35
CA ILE A 372 -1.70 -18.18 -21.51
C ILE A 372 -2.00 -17.83 -20.04
N GLY A 373 -2.66 -16.70 -19.79
CA GLY A 373 -3.09 -16.31 -18.45
C GLY A 373 -4.00 -17.35 -17.80
N LEU A 374 -5.00 -17.84 -18.53
CA LEU A 374 -5.91 -18.89 -18.06
C LEU A 374 -5.15 -20.20 -17.76
N LEU A 375 -4.31 -20.63 -18.70
CA LEU A 375 -3.51 -21.85 -18.54
C LEU A 375 -2.57 -21.76 -17.31
N SER A 376 -1.88 -20.64 -17.15
CA SER A 376 -1.02 -20.38 -15.99
C SER A 376 -1.82 -20.35 -14.67
N CYS A 377 -3.01 -19.76 -14.67
CA CYS A 377 -3.91 -19.74 -13.51
C CYS A 377 -4.34 -21.15 -13.09
N VAL A 378 -4.78 -21.95 -14.07
CA VAL A 378 -5.34 -23.30 -13.83
C VAL A 378 -4.26 -24.30 -13.43
N LEU A 379 -3.12 -24.33 -14.15
CA LEU A 379 -2.06 -25.31 -13.93
C LEU A 379 -1.24 -25.04 -12.68
N ILE A 380 -0.81 -23.79 -12.47
CA ILE A 380 0.19 -23.44 -11.44
C ILE A 380 -0.19 -22.23 -10.57
N GLY A 381 -1.39 -21.68 -10.74
CA GLY A 381 -1.82 -20.48 -10.00
C GLY A 381 -0.84 -19.33 -10.16
N TYR A 382 -0.42 -19.03 -11.40
CA TYR A 382 0.60 -18.02 -11.75
C TYR A 382 1.96 -18.24 -11.08
N GLY A 383 2.28 -19.48 -10.68
CA GLY A 383 3.51 -19.84 -9.97
C GLY A 383 3.41 -19.79 -8.44
N TYR A 384 2.30 -19.30 -7.89
CA TYR A 384 2.07 -19.27 -6.43
C TYR A 384 1.59 -20.60 -5.84
N LYS A 385 0.99 -21.49 -6.64
CA LYS A 385 0.46 -22.79 -6.20
C LYS A 385 1.03 -23.94 -7.04
N PRO A 386 2.34 -24.18 -6.99
CA PRO A 386 3.01 -25.14 -7.88
C PRO A 386 2.54 -26.58 -7.68
N TRP A 387 2.11 -26.96 -6.48
CA TRP A 387 1.63 -28.29 -6.18
C TRP A 387 0.34 -28.68 -6.95
N ARG A 388 -0.40 -27.70 -7.53
CA ARG A 388 -1.51 -27.99 -8.46
C ARG A 388 -1.05 -28.75 -9.68
N LEU A 389 0.17 -28.54 -10.14
CA LEU A 389 0.74 -29.24 -11.28
C LEU A 389 0.82 -30.75 -11.01
N LEU A 390 1.17 -31.16 -9.78
CA LEU A 390 1.16 -32.55 -9.36
C LEU A 390 -0.26 -33.14 -9.41
N GLY A 391 -1.27 -32.39 -8.99
CA GLY A 391 -2.68 -32.80 -9.12
C GLY A 391 -3.09 -33.03 -10.58
N TRP A 392 -2.69 -32.13 -11.48
CA TRP A 392 -2.95 -32.31 -12.92
C TRP A 392 -2.17 -33.50 -13.51
N PHE A 393 -0.94 -33.73 -13.06
CA PHE A 393 -0.13 -34.88 -13.46
C PHE A 393 -0.84 -36.19 -13.11
N VAL A 394 -1.28 -36.32 -11.84
CA VAL A 394 -2.04 -37.50 -11.38
C VAL A 394 -3.36 -37.66 -12.15
N PHE A 395 -4.06 -36.56 -12.40
CA PHE A 395 -5.30 -36.60 -13.20
C PHE A 395 -5.06 -37.14 -14.61
N PHE A 396 -4.06 -36.61 -15.35
CA PHE A 396 -3.76 -37.07 -16.72
C PHE A 396 -3.17 -38.48 -16.75
N TRP A 397 -2.48 -38.90 -15.70
CA TRP A 397 -2.04 -40.28 -15.55
C TRP A 397 -3.23 -41.23 -15.50
N PHE A 398 -4.19 -41.03 -14.60
CA PHE A 398 -5.36 -41.91 -14.48
C PHE A 398 -6.31 -41.78 -15.67
N ALA A 399 -6.53 -40.59 -16.19
CA ALA A 399 -7.36 -40.38 -17.37
C ALA A 399 -6.77 -41.09 -18.60
N GLY A 400 -5.46 -40.94 -18.81
CA GLY A 400 -4.74 -41.64 -19.88
C GLY A 400 -4.76 -43.15 -19.71
N GLY A 401 -4.45 -43.66 -18.52
CA GLY A 401 -4.54 -45.08 -18.22
C GLY A 401 -5.89 -45.68 -18.50
N SER A 402 -6.97 -45.01 -18.10
CA SER A 402 -8.34 -45.41 -18.42
C SER A 402 -8.63 -45.39 -19.91
N PHE A 403 -8.12 -44.38 -20.62
CA PHE A 403 -8.28 -44.24 -22.05
C PHE A 403 -7.54 -45.34 -22.83
N TYR A 404 -6.29 -45.66 -22.43
CA TYR A 404 -5.54 -46.76 -23.03
C TYR A 404 -6.13 -48.13 -22.67
N TRP A 405 -6.70 -48.27 -21.48
CA TRP A 405 -7.44 -49.48 -21.14
C TRP A 405 -8.60 -49.70 -22.13
N TYR A 406 -9.42 -48.65 -22.35
CA TYR A 406 -10.51 -48.72 -23.34
C TYR A 406 -9.99 -49.03 -24.75
N ALA A 407 -8.87 -48.40 -25.17
CA ALA A 407 -8.23 -48.67 -26.46
C ALA A 407 -7.72 -50.10 -26.61
N ALA A 408 -7.26 -50.72 -25.53
CA ALA A 408 -6.83 -52.12 -25.50
C ALA A 408 -8.04 -53.07 -25.70
N LEU A 409 -9.18 -52.77 -25.07
CA LEU A 409 -10.42 -53.54 -25.26
C LEU A 409 -10.92 -53.45 -26.72
N GLU A 410 -10.82 -52.29 -27.34
CA GLU A 410 -11.18 -52.02 -28.73
C GLU A 410 -10.09 -52.47 -29.76
N LYS A 411 -9.08 -53.26 -29.35
CA LYS A 411 -8.04 -53.85 -30.19
C LYS A 411 -7.16 -52.81 -30.94
N ASN A 412 -7.00 -51.62 -30.36
CA ASN A 412 -6.21 -50.56 -30.96
C ASN A 412 -4.79 -50.48 -30.41
N ILE A 413 -4.40 -51.34 -29.50
CA ILE A 413 -3.06 -51.50 -28.95
C ILE A 413 -2.40 -52.74 -29.58
N LEU A 414 -1.19 -52.59 -30.09
CA LEU A 414 -0.46 -53.62 -30.84
C LEU A 414 0.96 -53.77 -30.30
N PRO A 415 1.58 -54.96 -30.36
CA PRO A 415 3.00 -55.13 -30.05
C PRO A 415 3.84 -54.30 -31.06
N SER A 416 4.88 -53.62 -30.56
CA SER A 416 5.80 -52.85 -31.44
C SER A 416 6.90 -53.69 -32.05
N ALA A 417 7.22 -54.88 -31.50
CA ALA A 417 8.26 -55.74 -31.95
C ALA A 417 7.88 -56.50 -33.28
N PRO A 418 8.57 -56.28 -34.40
CA PRO A 418 8.24 -56.94 -35.66
C PRO A 418 8.35 -58.46 -35.63
N LEU A 419 9.20 -59.01 -34.75
CA LEU A 419 9.42 -60.46 -34.58
C LEU A 419 8.14 -61.19 -34.11
N VAL A 420 7.26 -60.54 -33.37
CA VAL A 420 6.01 -61.10 -32.90
C VAL A 420 5.08 -61.45 -34.08
N TYR A 421 5.14 -60.70 -35.17
CA TYR A 421 4.29 -60.88 -36.38
C TYR A 421 4.84 -61.95 -37.33
N LEU A 422 6.11 -62.36 -37.19
CA LEU A 422 6.77 -63.37 -38.02
C LEU A 422 6.43 -64.79 -37.54
N ASN A 423 5.98 -64.97 -36.32
CA ASN A 423 5.52 -66.26 -35.84
C ASN A 423 4.08 -66.48 -36.21
N ASN A 424 3.85 -67.37 -37.23
CA ASN A 424 2.51 -67.60 -37.80
C ASN A 424 1.51 -68.19 -36.82
N GLU A 425 1.96 -69.07 -35.88
CA GLU A 425 1.08 -69.68 -34.86
C GLU A 425 0.60 -68.61 -33.89
N LEU A 426 1.49 -67.79 -33.36
CA LEU A 426 1.22 -66.68 -32.46
C LEU A 426 0.34 -65.63 -33.12
N SER A 427 0.59 -65.33 -34.39
CA SER A 427 -0.18 -64.36 -35.17
C SER A 427 -1.64 -64.76 -35.37
N GLU A 428 -1.93 -66.05 -35.57
CA GLU A 428 -3.30 -66.53 -35.74
C GLU A 428 -4.06 -66.56 -34.40
N GLU A 429 -3.45 -67.00 -33.31
CA GLU A 429 -4.05 -67.09 -31.98
C GLU A 429 -4.31 -65.69 -31.36
N CYS A 430 -3.37 -64.77 -31.51
CA CYS A 430 -3.47 -63.45 -30.93
C CYS A 430 -4.23 -62.42 -31.77
N LYS A 431 -4.59 -62.74 -33.01
CA LYS A 431 -5.35 -61.85 -33.93
C LYS A 431 -6.61 -61.23 -33.32
N ALA A 432 -7.24 -61.96 -32.40
CA ALA A 432 -8.46 -61.52 -31.74
C ALA A 432 -8.21 -60.26 -30.89
N ASN A 433 -7.20 -60.29 -30.03
CA ASN A 433 -6.75 -59.13 -29.22
C ASN A 433 -5.34 -59.43 -28.70
N TRP A 434 -4.32 -58.66 -29.15
CA TRP A 434 -2.93 -58.85 -28.74
C TRP A 434 -2.67 -58.62 -27.23
N VAL A 435 -3.45 -57.75 -26.60
CA VAL A 435 -3.30 -57.44 -25.20
C VAL A 435 -3.77 -58.56 -24.28
N LEU A 436 -4.74 -59.38 -24.74
CA LEU A 436 -5.35 -60.47 -23.99
C LEU A 436 -4.77 -61.85 -24.40
N CYS A 437 -3.71 -61.88 -25.18
CA CYS A 437 -3.11 -63.10 -25.70
C CYS A 437 -2.23 -63.75 -24.59
N GLU A 438 -2.57 -65.00 -24.21
CA GLU A 438 -1.85 -65.79 -23.20
C GLU A 438 -0.53 -66.39 -23.73
N SER A 439 -0.42 -66.54 -25.06
CA SER A 439 0.75 -67.19 -25.68
C SER A 439 1.89 -66.22 -26.01
N MET A 440 1.91 -65.00 -25.48
CA MET A 440 2.98 -64.01 -25.69
C MET A 440 4.29 -64.53 -25.05
N PRO A 441 5.45 -64.33 -25.74
CA PRO A 441 6.76 -64.71 -25.17
C PRO A 441 7.01 -64.04 -23.83
N ASP A 442 7.62 -64.78 -22.89
CA ASP A 442 8.02 -64.25 -21.55
C ASP A 442 8.96 -63.04 -21.62
N SER A 443 9.62 -62.83 -22.75
CA SER A 443 10.45 -61.65 -23.01
C SER A 443 9.66 -60.38 -23.35
N HIS A 444 8.35 -60.46 -23.61
CA HIS A 444 7.50 -59.34 -23.94
C HIS A 444 6.67 -58.95 -22.70
N SER A 445 6.82 -57.72 -22.24
CA SER A 445 6.12 -57.26 -21.06
C SER A 445 4.58 -57.22 -21.29
N ALA A 446 3.81 -57.71 -20.32
CA ALA A 446 2.36 -57.62 -20.38
C ALA A 446 1.91 -56.17 -20.42
N PHE A 447 0.87 -55.85 -21.21
CA PHE A 447 0.36 -54.50 -21.31
C PHE A 447 -0.29 -54.08 -19.99
N SER A 448 0.20 -52.99 -19.42
CA SER A 448 -0.42 -52.36 -18.25
C SER A 448 -0.84 -50.93 -18.61
N PRO A 449 -2.14 -50.66 -18.75
CA PRO A 449 -2.64 -49.37 -19.24
C PRO A 449 -2.15 -48.16 -18.41
N PHE A 450 -2.13 -48.33 -17.08
CA PHE A 450 -1.69 -47.26 -16.16
C PHE A 450 -0.18 -47.08 -16.17
N VAL A 451 0.59 -48.18 -16.32
CA VAL A 451 2.05 -48.10 -16.44
C VAL A 451 2.43 -47.50 -17.80
N TYR A 452 1.72 -47.87 -18.88
CA TYR A 452 1.88 -47.27 -20.20
C TYR A 452 1.61 -45.75 -20.18
N SER A 453 0.51 -45.33 -19.53
CA SER A 453 0.19 -43.91 -19.37
C SER A 453 1.26 -43.16 -18.57
N LEU A 454 1.83 -43.79 -17.56
CA LEU A 454 2.91 -43.21 -16.76
C LEU A 454 4.21 -43.10 -17.54
N ASP A 455 4.54 -44.13 -18.32
CA ASP A 455 5.73 -44.18 -19.20
C ASP A 455 5.71 -43.04 -20.22
N VAL A 456 4.55 -42.82 -20.87
CA VAL A 456 4.33 -41.72 -21.81
C VAL A 456 4.43 -40.33 -21.12
N LEU A 457 4.00 -40.22 -19.86
CA LEU A 457 4.04 -38.96 -19.11
C LEU A 457 5.41 -38.63 -18.52
N LEU A 458 6.26 -39.64 -18.26
CA LEU A 458 7.57 -39.46 -17.65
C LEU A 458 8.67 -39.40 -18.73
N PRO A 459 9.11 -38.18 -19.16
CA PRO A 459 9.98 -38.03 -20.32
C PRO A 459 11.41 -38.59 -20.13
N VAL A 460 11.79 -38.94 -18.92
CA VAL A 460 13.16 -39.36 -18.57
C VAL A 460 13.21 -40.79 -18.02
N VAL A 461 12.10 -41.29 -17.53
CA VAL A 461 12.01 -42.64 -16.91
C VAL A 461 11.38 -43.57 -17.96
N ASP A 462 12.10 -44.62 -18.27
CA ASP A 462 11.67 -45.66 -19.21
C ASP A 462 11.11 -46.84 -18.41
N LEU A 463 9.85 -47.15 -18.57
CA LEU A 463 9.16 -48.29 -17.93
C LEU A 463 8.95 -49.47 -18.88
N ASP A 464 9.59 -49.41 -20.07
CA ASP A 464 9.55 -50.43 -21.13
C ASP A 464 8.16 -50.74 -21.71
N GLN A 465 7.14 -49.94 -21.39
CA GLN A 465 5.81 -50.17 -21.94
C GLN A 465 5.66 -49.49 -23.33
N GLU A 466 6.16 -48.30 -23.49
CA GLU A 466 6.12 -47.56 -24.76
C GLU A 466 6.97 -48.26 -25.83
N LYS A 467 8.08 -48.89 -25.47
CA LYS A 467 8.93 -49.67 -26.40
C LYS A 467 8.25 -50.96 -26.87
N ASN A 468 7.51 -51.62 -25.99
CA ASN A 468 6.90 -52.91 -26.29
C ASN A 468 5.51 -52.80 -26.93
N TRP A 469 4.79 -51.71 -26.69
CA TRP A 469 3.43 -51.56 -27.17
C TRP A 469 3.25 -50.26 -28.01
N THR A 470 2.51 -50.36 -29.10
CA THR A 470 2.22 -49.22 -29.99
C THR A 470 0.75 -49.15 -30.33
N MET A 471 0.34 -48.00 -30.83
CA MET A 471 -1.04 -47.76 -31.25
C MET A 471 -1.25 -48.09 -32.69
N LYS A 472 -2.40 -48.64 -33.02
CA LYS A 472 -2.81 -48.83 -34.43
C LYS A 472 -2.79 -47.52 -35.17
N THR A 473 -2.16 -47.50 -36.35
CA THR A 473 -2.13 -46.34 -37.22
C THR A 473 -3.37 -46.26 -38.06
N PRO A 474 -4.08 -45.09 -38.16
CA PRO A 474 -5.14 -44.90 -39.12
C PRO A 474 -4.57 -45.08 -40.51
N GLY A 475 -5.33 -45.85 -41.34
CA GLY A 475 -4.93 -46.06 -42.74
C GLY A 475 -4.86 -44.75 -43.54
N MET A 476 -3.82 -44.56 -44.36
CA MET A 476 -3.70 -43.40 -45.26
C MET A 476 -4.87 -43.44 -46.27
N LYS A 477 -5.75 -42.48 -46.25
CA LYS A 477 -6.73 -42.24 -47.30
C LYS A 477 -6.21 -41.13 -48.23
N GLU A 478 -6.46 -41.28 -49.52
CA GLU A 478 -5.88 -40.46 -50.61
C GLU A 478 -6.28 -38.96 -50.62
N LYS A 479 -7.17 -38.49 -49.71
CA LYS A 479 -7.66 -37.10 -49.72
C LYS A 479 -7.36 -36.38 -48.42
N PHE A 480 -6.25 -35.69 -48.36
CA PHE A 480 -5.71 -34.95 -47.23
C PHE A 480 -6.65 -33.82 -46.69
N LEU A 481 -7.48 -33.22 -47.54
CA LEU A 481 -8.33 -32.07 -47.15
C LEU A 481 -9.71 -32.48 -46.60
N ASP A 482 -10.26 -33.65 -46.97
CA ASP A 482 -11.53 -34.13 -46.45
C ASP A 482 -11.40 -34.73 -45.03
N GLU A 483 -10.17 -35.07 -44.62
CA GLU A 483 -9.89 -35.69 -43.32
C GLU A 483 -9.76 -34.70 -42.16
N ILE A 484 -9.44 -33.45 -42.40
CA ILE A 484 -9.17 -32.47 -41.33
C ILE A 484 -10.46 -32.02 -40.60
N PHE A 485 -11.62 -32.12 -41.24
CA PHE A 485 -12.83 -31.51 -40.68
C PHE A 485 -14.03 -32.45 -40.38
N ILE A 486 -14.06 -33.70 -40.84
CA ILE A 486 -15.35 -34.45 -40.84
C ILE A 486 -15.33 -35.87 -40.23
N ASN A 487 -14.19 -36.57 -40.09
CA ASN A 487 -14.19 -37.93 -39.53
C ASN A 487 -13.00 -38.19 -38.58
N TRP A 488 -13.10 -37.70 -37.34
CA TRP A 488 -12.22 -38.13 -36.28
C TRP A 488 -12.58 -39.56 -35.88
N SER A 489 -11.80 -40.56 -36.32
CA SER A 489 -11.91 -41.92 -35.82
C SER A 489 -11.30 -42.00 -34.40
N PHE A 490 -11.66 -43.02 -33.65
CA PHE A 490 -11.09 -43.27 -32.32
C PHE A 490 -9.54 -43.38 -32.35
N GLU A 491 -8.98 -43.89 -33.45
CA GLU A 491 -7.52 -44.00 -33.66
C GLU A 491 -6.84 -42.62 -33.70
N HIS A 492 -7.48 -41.59 -34.29
CA HIS A 492 -6.96 -40.20 -34.27
C HIS A 492 -7.01 -39.59 -32.85
N LEU A 493 -8.09 -39.84 -32.12
CA LEU A 493 -8.19 -39.38 -30.72
C LEU A 493 -7.16 -40.05 -29.82
N LEU A 494 -6.89 -41.36 -30.06
CA LEU A 494 -5.89 -42.10 -29.33
C LEU A 494 -4.46 -41.50 -29.53
N ARG A 495 -4.12 -41.14 -30.76
CA ARG A 495 -2.86 -40.47 -31.06
C ARG A 495 -2.79 -39.06 -30.49
N PHE A 496 -3.87 -38.33 -30.57
CA PHE A 496 -3.94 -36.98 -29.99
C PHE A 496 -3.69 -37.06 -28.48
N MET A 497 -4.31 -38.02 -27.77
CA MET A 497 -4.12 -38.21 -26.34
C MET A 497 -2.67 -38.58 -25.99
N TYR A 498 -2.04 -39.43 -26.79
CA TYR A 498 -0.65 -39.78 -26.65
C TYR A 498 0.27 -38.54 -26.80
N TRP A 499 0.15 -37.79 -27.90
CA TRP A 499 0.96 -36.58 -28.10
C TRP A 499 0.70 -35.52 -27.03
N PHE A 500 -0.55 -35.39 -26.60
CA PHE A 500 -0.88 -34.49 -25.51
C PHE A 500 -0.16 -34.89 -24.22
N GLN A 501 -0.16 -36.16 -23.84
CA GLN A 501 0.54 -36.64 -22.65
C GLN A 501 2.06 -36.45 -22.73
N VAL A 502 2.67 -36.72 -23.90
CA VAL A 502 4.11 -36.45 -24.11
C VAL A 502 4.43 -34.95 -23.92
N ILE A 503 3.69 -34.07 -24.58
CA ILE A 503 3.89 -32.62 -24.47
C ILE A 503 3.66 -32.14 -23.02
N PHE A 504 2.60 -32.63 -22.39
CA PHE A 504 2.28 -32.28 -21.02
C PHE A 504 3.36 -32.78 -20.03
N GLY A 505 3.85 -34.01 -20.21
CA GLY A 505 4.91 -34.59 -19.42
C GLY A 505 6.21 -33.80 -19.49
N TRP A 506 6.68 -33.46 -20.69
CA TRP A 506 7.85 -32.60 -20.90
C TRP A 506 7.63 -31.20 -20.32
N GLY A 507 6.49 -30.59 -20.59
CA GLY A 507 6.15 -29.25 -20.07
C GLY A 507 6.09 -29.21 -18.55
N SER A 508 5.44 -30.18 -17.94
CA SER A 508 5.34 -30.27 -16.48
C SER A 508 6.68 -30.56 -15.80
N GLY A 509 7.51 -31.42 -16.40
CA GLY A 509 8.87 -31.70 -15.95
C GLY A 509 9.75 -30.46 -15.95
N LEU A 510 9.76 -29.68 -17.04
CA LEU A 510 10.51 -28.42 -17.13
C LEU A 510 10.05 -27.39 -16.09
N ILE A 511 8.73 -27.24 -15.92
CA ILE A 511 8.17 -26.35 -14.90
C ILE A 511 8.57 -26.81 -13.50
N PHE A 512 8.53 -28.10 -13.23
CA PHE A 512 8.92 -28.67 -11.94
C PHE A 512 10.39 -28.42 -11.61
N VAL A 513 11.30 -28.62 -12.59
CA VAL A 513 12.73 -28.30 -12.44
C VAL A 513 12.92 -26.79 -12.19
N ALA A 514 12.24 -25.94 -12.95
CA ALA A 514 12.32 -24.48 -12.78
C ALA A 514 11.82 -24.03 -11.39
N MET A 515 10.85 -24.75 -10.80
CA MET A 515 10.37 -24.50 -9.43
C MET A 515 11.41 -24.91 -8.36
N ILE A 516 12.00 -26.10 -8.49
CA ILE A 516 13.00 -26.59 -7.53
C ILE A 516 14.25 -25.72 -7.55
N THR A 517 14.70 -25.31 -8.73
CA THR A 517 15.87 -24.43 -8.89
C THR A 517 15.61 -22.98 -8.48
N GLY A 518 14.36 -22.63 -8.12
CA GLY A 518 14.01 -21.28 -7.72
C GLY A 518 13.88 -20.27 -8.87
N LEU A 519 14.04 -20.71 -10.12
CA LEU A 519 13.91 -19.85 -11.30
C LEU A 519 12.51 -19.24 -11.44
N LEU A 520 11.48 -19.90 -10.91
CA LEU A 520 10.11 -19.38 -10.86
C LEU A 520 9.80 -18.61 -9.58
N LYS A 521 10.62 -18.71 -8.53
CA LYS A 521 10.54 -17.81 -7.38
C LYS A 521 10.98 -16.44 -7.86
N ARG A 522 10.04 -15.57 -8.15
CA ARG A 522 10.33 -14.14 -8.30
C ARG A 522 11.05 -13.68 -7.05
N GLN A 523 12.29 -13.24 -7.23
CA GLN A 523 13.23 -12.88 -6.20
C GLN A 523 12.60 -11.95 -5.16
N GLU A 524 12.57 -12.40 -3.93
CA GLU A 524 12.66 -11.58 -2.74
C GLU A 524 14.04 -10.87 -2.79
N LYS A 525 14.12 -9.72 -3.46
CA LYS A 525 15.23 -8.77 -3.32
C LYS A 525 14.66 -7.38 -3.15
#